data_3099f20e3db3011b1867a6770ee9163c
#
_entry.id   3099f20e3db3011b1867a6770ee9163c
#
_cell.length_a   1.000
_cell.length_b   1.000
_cell.length_c   1.000
_cell.angle_alpha   90.00
_cell.angle_beta   90.00
_cell.angle_gamma   90.00
#
_symmetry.space_group_name_H-M   'P 1'
#
loop_
_entity.id
_entity.type
_entity.pdbx_description
1 polymer ?
#
loop_
_entity_poly.entity_id
_entity_poly.type
_entity_poly.pdbx_seq_one_letter_code
_entity_poly.pdbx_strand_id
1 'polypeptide(L)'
;MDLQLTGRRALVTGGTRGIGRAIVEVLCEEGAAVAFCARDAAEIAETEQALAGRAGTATGSVVDVADGPGLAQWVTSSGDRLSGIDVVVSNVSALAIPDSEESWRASFEVDLMGAVRMVGAAMPYLERSDAASIIAVSSVSGREIDFAAGPYGAMKAALVHYVQGLAHQLAGKGIRANTVSPGNTFFTGGVWDQIQQGDPALYATALGLNPTGRMGTPQEMATAVAFLASPRSSFTSGTNLVVDGALTRGVQL
;
A
#
# COMPACT_ATOMS: atom_id res chain seq x y z
N MET A 1 -1.95 -18.71 12.16
CA MET A 1 -0.81 -19.04 11.25
C MET A 1 0.31 -18.10 11.64
N ASP A 2 1.50 -18.61 11.89
CA ASP A 2 2.68 -17.77 12.07
C ASP A 2 3.14 -17.25 10.71
N LEU A 3 3.14 -15.93 10.50
CA LEU A 3 3.54 -15.30 9.25
C LEU A 3 5.07 -15.15 9.10
N GLN A 4 5.85 -15.48 10.12
CA GLN A 4 7.32 -15.37 10.12
C GLN A 4 7.82 -13.95 9.77
N LEU A 5 7.11 -12.93 10.26
CA LEU A 5 7.47 -11.53 10.08
C LEU A 5 8.32 -10.97 11.21
N THR A 6 8.48 -11.71 12.31
CA THR A 6 9.33 -11.30 13.44
C THR A 6 10.77 -11.03 12.96
N GLY A 7 11.26 -9.81 13.25
CA GLY A 7 12.59 -9.35 12.85
C GLY A 7 12.72 -8.97 11.36
N ARG A 8 11.67 -9.08 10.55
CA ARG A 8 11.67 -8.56 9.16
C ARG A 8 11.64 -7.04 9.15
N ARG A 9 12.21 -6.45 8.13
CA ARG A 9 12.43 -5.01 7.98
C ARG A 9 11.55 -4.49 6.85
N ALA A 10 10.57 -3.67 7.19
CA ALA A 10 9.58 -3.20 6.24
C ALA A 10 9.63 -1.68 6.06
N LEU A 11 9.44 -1.23 4.82
CA LEU A 11 9.18 0.17 4.49
C LEU A 11 7.72 0.32 4.04
N VAL A 12 7.02 1.33 4.58
CA VAL A 12 5.62 1.62 4.24
C VAL A 12 5.44 3.10 3.94
N THR A 13 4.94 3.45 2.75
CA THR A 13 4.57 4.84 2.46
C THR A 13 3.14 5.14 2.88
N GLY A 14 2.90 6.33 3.48
CA GLY A 14 1.58 6.76 3.96
C GLY A 14 1.10 6.01 5.21
N GLY A 15 1.99 5.84 6.20
CA GLY A 15 1.77 5.00 7.37
C GLY A 15 0.96 5.62 8.52
N THR A 16 0.38 6.83 8.37
CA THR A 16 -0.25 7.53 9.49
C THR A 16 -1.77 7.38 9.59
N ARG A 17 -2.45 6.99 8.52
CA ARG A 17 -3.92 6.85 8.50
C ARG A 17 -4.40 5.77 7.53
N GLY A 18 -5.65 5.34 7.71
CA GLY A 18 -6.34 4.41 6.83
C GLY A 18 -5.58 3.10 6.62
N ILE A 19 -5.53 2.63 5.38
CA ILE A 19 -4.91 1.35 5.01
C ILE A 19 -3.42 1.33 5.38
N GLY A 20 -2.69 2.40 5.09
CA GLY A 20 -1.25 2.46 5.40
C GLY A 20 -0.97 2.37 6.90
N ARG A 21 -1.76 3.05 7.75
CA ARG A 21 -1.65 2.93 9.21
C ARG A 21 -1.91 1.50 9.67
N ALA A 22 -2.98 0.88 9.19
CA ALA A 22 -3.30 -0.50 9.53
C ALA A 22 -2.19 -1.49 9.08
N ILE A 23 -1.54 -1.23 7.93
CA ILE A 23 -0.40 -2.04 7.48
C ILE A 23 0.77 -1.92 8.47
N VAL A 24 1.11 -0.70 8.89
CA VAL A 24 2.18 -0.50 9.90
C VAL A 24 1.84 -1.22 11.20
N GLU A 25 0.58 -1.11 11.67
CA GLU A 25 0.10 -1.77 12.88
C GLU A 25 0.23 -3.28 12.81
N VAL A 26 -0.32 -3.91 11.76
CA VAL A 26 -0.29 -5.37 11.59
C VAL A 26 1.16 -5.88 11.47
N LEU A 27 2.01 -5.22 10.69
CA LEU A 27 3.42 -5.62 10.57
C LEU A 27 4.16 -5.51 11.91
N CYS A 28 3.90 -4.46 12.71
CA CYS A 28 4.46 -4.34 14.06
C CYS A 28 3.92 -5.40 15.02
N GLU A 29 2.63 -5.74 14.96
CA GLU A 29 2.03 -6.81 15.77
C GLU A 29 2.66 -8.17 15.46
N GLU A 30 2.99 -8.43 14.19
CA GLU A 30 3.72 -9.62 13.74
C GLU A 30 5.24 -9.57 14.04
N GLY A 31 5.72 -8.53 14.72
CA GLY A 31 7.11 -8.42 15.17
C GLY A 31 8.09 -7.84 14.16
N ALA A 32 7.64 -7.22 13.09
CA ALA A 32 8.50 -6.56 12.12
C ALA A 32 9.05 -5.22 12.63
N ALA A 33 10.23 -4.83 12.15
CA ALA A 33 10.77 -3.48 12.28
C ALA A 33 10.32 -2.65 11.08
N VAL A 34 9.44 -1.67 11.31
CA VAL A 34 8.80 -0.88 10.26
C VAL A 34 9.33 0.54 10.23
N ALA A 35 9.87 0.99 9.10
CA ALA A 35 10.04 2.40 8.82
C ALA A 35 8.87 2.86 7.94
N PHE A 36 8.20 3.94 8.33
CA PHE A 36 7.11 4.50 7.54
C PHE A 36 7.31 5.98 7.27
N CYS A 37 6.64 6.50 6.25
CA CYS A 37 6.66 7.93 5.98
C CYS A 37 5.25 8.49 5.77
N ALA A 38 5.12 9.79 6.05
CA ALA A 38 3.95 10.60 5.78
C ALA A 38 4.38 12.07 5.67
N ARG A 39 3.45 12.97 5.37
CA ARG A 39 3.75 14.41 5.24
C ARG A 39 3.57 15.18 6.55
N ASP A 40 2.74 14.70 7.45
CA ASP A 40 2.40 15.38 8.71
C ASP A 40 3.20 14.81 9.88
N ALA A 41 4.01 15.67 10.50
CA ALA A 41 4.87 15.29 11.63
C ALA A 41 4.07 14.94 12.90
N ALA A 42 2.90 15.57 13.12
CA ALA A 42 2.07 15.31 14.28
C ALA A 42 1.40 13.93 14.18
N GLU A 43 0.85 13.59 12.98
CA GLU A 43 0.31 12.25 12.72
C GLU A 43 1.39 11.16 12.85
N ILE A 44 2.63 11.45 12.45
CA ILE A 44 3.76 10.54 12.61
C ILE A 44 4.01 10.27 14.09
N ALA A 45 4.15 11.32 14.90
CA ALA A 45 4.42 11.19 16.33
C ALA A 45 3.29 10.44 17.07
N GLU A 46 2.02 10.71 16.72
CA GLU A 46 0.88 9.97 17.24
C GLU A 46 0.95 8.49 16.86
N THR A 47 1.33 8.19 15.62
CA THR A 47 1.49 6.82 15.14
C THR A 47 2.56 6.07 15.91
N GLU A 48 3.74 6.67 16.08
CA GLU A 48 4.84 6.07 16.84
C GLU A 48 4.44 5.83 18.31
N GLN A 49 3.78 6.80 18.94
CA GLN A 49 3.30 6.67 20.30
C GLN A 49 2.29 5.53 20.47
N ALA A 50 1.33 5.42 19.55
CA ALA A 50 0.30 4.38 19.62
C ALA A 50 0.86 2.96 19.36
N LEU A 51 2.00 2.85 18.69
CA LEU A 51 2.67 1.58 18.40
C LEU A 51 3.79 1.25 19.40
N ALA A 52 4.09 2.14 20.33
CA ALA A 52 5.10 1.90 21.34
C ALA A 52 4.74 0.65 22.18
N GLY A 53 5.71 -0.24 22.39
CA GLY A 53 5.53 -1.46 23.19
C GLY A 53 4.84 -2.63 22.45
N ARG A 54 4.61 -2.52 21.16
CA ARG A 54 4.21 -3.68 20.32
C ARG A 54 5.37 -4.66 20.16
N ALA A 55 5.12 -5.83 19.58
CA ALA A 55 6.13 -6.86 19.37
C ALA A 55 7.27 -6.39 18.43
N GLY A 56 6.93 -5.61 17.41
CA GLY A 56 7.86 -4.94 16.50
C GLY A 56 8.11 -3.49 16.86
N THR A 57 8.74 -2.77 15.95
CA THR A 57 9.04 -1.32 16.11
C THR A 57 8.51 -0.53 14.91
N ALA A 58 8.05 0.70 15.16
CA ALA A 58 7.68 1.63 14.10
C ALA A 58 8.47 2.93 14.23
N THR A 59 9.04 3.42 13.14
CA THR A 59 9.73 4.72 13.09
C THR A 59 9.27 5.49 11.87
N GLY A 60 8.75 6.70 12.08
CA GLY A 60 8.24 7.56 11.04
C GLY A 60 9.26 8.59 10.53
N SER A 61 9.01 9.12 9.34
CA SER A 61 9.78 10.21 8.74
C SER A 61 8.85 11.11 7.92
N VAL A 62 9.14 12.41 7.93
CA VAL A 62 8.41 13.36 7.08
C VAL A 62 8.95 13.28 5.67
N VAL A 63 8.14 12.76 4.73
CA VAL A 63 8.50 12.63 3.31
C VAL A 63 7.27 12.84 2.45
N ASP A 64 7.43 13.61 1.38
CA ASP A 64 6.48 13.62 0.26
C ASP A 64 6.97 12.65 -0.82
N VAL A 65 6.16 11.66 -1.18
CA VAL A 65 6.52 10.67 -2.20
C VAL A 65 6.64 11.26 -3.62
N ALA A 66 6.09 12.46 -3.85
CA ALA A 66 6.29 13.21 -5.09
C ALA A 66 7.70 13.81 -5.19
N ASP A 67 8.37 14.06 -4.05
CA ASP A 67 9.79 14.43 -4.03
C ASP A 67 10.66 13.18 -4.23
N GLY A 68 11.02 12.90 -5.48
CA GLY A 68 11.81 11.72 -5.83
C GLY A 68 13.15 11.61 -5.09
N PRO A 69 13.98 12.67 -5.05
CA PRO A 69 15.23 12.67 -4.28
C PRO A 69 15.00 12.43 -2.78
N GLY A 70 14.04 13.12 -2.17
CA GLY A 70 13.71 12.96 -0.75
C GLY A 70 13.21 11.54 -0.42
N LEU A 71 12.38 10.97 -1.29
CA LEU A 71 11.93 9.58 -1.15
C LEU A 71 13.10 8.58 -1.25
N ALA A 72 14.00 8.74 -2.22
CA ALA A 72 15.14 7.86 -2.38
C ALA A 72 16.10 7.94 -1.18
N GLN A 73 16.34 9.15 -0.67
CA GLN A 73 17.14 9.36 0.53
C GLN A 73 16.51 8.70 1.76
N TRP A 74 15.19 8.82 1.94
CA TRP A 74 14.47 8.16 3.03
C TRP A 74 14.60 6.63 2.96
N VAL A 75 14.43 6.04 1.78
CA VAL A 75 14.59 4.59 1.58
C VAL A 75 15.99 4.14 1.98
N THR A 76 17.04 4.84 1.50
CA THR A 76 18.43 4.50 1.80
C THR A 76 18.72 4.64 3.30
N SER A 77 18.39 5.78 3.90
CA SER A 77 18.66 6.02 5.32
C SER A 77 17.88 5.05 6.24
N SER A 78 16.67 4.67 5.85
CA SER A 78 15.89 3.68 6.57
C SER A 78 16.47 2.27 6.42
N GLY A 79 16.90 1.90 5.21
CA GLY A 79 17.59 0.63 4.96
C GLY A 79 18.88 0.48 5.75
N ASP A 80 19.66 1.54 5.85
CA ASP A 80 20.90 1.55 6.65
C ASP A 80 20.61 1.43 8.14
N ARG A 81 19.63 2.21 8.65
CA ARG A 81 19.21 2.15 10.06
C ARG A 81 18.65 0.79 10.46
N LEU A 82 17.87 0.17 9.61
CA LEU A 82 17.30 -1.16 9.81
C LEU A 82 18.28 -2.29 9.51
N SER A 83 19.47 -1.97 8.98
CA SER A 83 20.48 -2.95 8.51
C SER A 83 19.95 -3.85 7.38
N GLY A 84 19.05 -3.32 6.54
CA GLY A 84 18.48 -4.00 5.38
C GLY A 84 17.02 -3.67 5.16
N ILE A 85 16.45 -4.20 4.07
CA ILE A 85 15.01 -4.10 3.74
C ILE A 85 14.58 -5.47 3.21
N ASP A 86 13.52 -6.04 3.79
CA ASP A 86 12.91 -7.28 3.33
C ASP A 86 11.59 -7.02 2.61
N VAL A 87 10.85 -5.99 3.06
CA VAL A 87 9.50 -5.70 2.56
C VAL A 87 9.38 -4.24 2.18
N VAL A 88 8.84 -3.99 1.00
CA VAL A 88 8.49 -2.64 0.53
C VAL A 88 7.00 -2.58 0.24
N VAL A 89 6.30 -1.62 0.87
CA VAL A 89 4.87 -1.39 0.67
C VAL A 89 4.64 0.02 0.15
N SER A 90 4.33 0.15 -1.15
CA SER A 90 3.88 1.40 -1.75
C SER A 90 2.37 1.54 -1.60
N ASN A 91 1.93 2.46 -0.73
CA ASN A 91 0.51 2.59 -0.37
C ASN A 91 -0.05 4.00 -0.65
N VAL A 92 0.78 5.04 -0.71
CA VAL A 92 0.31 6.42 -0.92
C VAL A 92 -0.42 6.57 -2.25
N SER A 93 -1.48 7.38 -2.26
CA SER A 93 -2.18 7.80 -3.46
C SER A 93 -2.51 9.29 -3.42
N ALA A 94 -2.49 9.94 -4.58
CA ALA A 94 -2.96 11.30 -4.76
C ALA A 94 -4.48 11.40 -4.61
N LEU A 95 -5.22 10.31 -4.82
CA LEU A 95 -6.69 10.27 -4.88
C LEU A 95 -7.25 11.35 -5.84
N ALA A 96 -6.55 11.63 -6.93
CA ALA A 96 -6.90 12.66 -7.90
C ALA A 96 -7.91 12.09 -8.90
N ILE A 97 -9.20 12.20 -8.56
CA ILE A 97 -10.31 11.62 -9.32
C ILE A 97 -10.77 12.52 -10.49
N PRO A 98 -10.87 13.87 -10.34
CA PRO A 98 -11.32 14.72 -11.44
C PRO A 98 -10.46 14.58 -12.69
N ASP A 99 -11.10 14.52 -13.87
CA ASP A 99 -10.40 14.41 -15.16
C ASP A 99 -9.84 15.80 -15.57
N SER A 100 -8.67 16.10 -15.06
CA SER A 100 -7.91 17.33 -15.35
C SER A 100 -6.42 17.01 -15.54
N GLU A 101 -5.71 17.82 -16.33
CA GLU A 101 -4.25 17.64 -16.52
C GLU A 101 -3.49 17.64 -15.19
N GLU A 102 -3.91 18.46 -14.22
CA GLU A 102 -3.34 18.51 -12.88
C GLU A 102 -3.51 17.17 -12.17
N SER A 103 -4.71 16.60 -12.19
CA SER A 103 -5.00 15.29 -11.59
C SER A 103 -4.21 14.15 -12.25
N TRP A 104 -4.06 14.19 -13.60
CA TRP A 104 -3.22 13.24 -14.32
C TRP A 104 -1.75 13.31 -13.88
N ARG A 105 -1.21 14.52 -13.76
CA ARG A 105 0.17 14.73 -13.26
C ARG A 105 0.32 14.27 -11.82
N ALA A 106 -0.61 14.62 -10.94
CA ALA A 106 -0.57 14.22 -9.53
C ALA A 106 -0.63 12.70 -9.36
N SER A 107 -1.58 12.02 -10.04
CA SER A 107 -1.67 10.56 -10.01
C SER A 107 -0.42 9.89 -10.59
N PHE A 108 0.11 10.40 -11.70
CA PHE A 108 1.35 9.86 -12.27
C PHE A 108 2.53 9.95 -11.29
N GLU A 109 2.76 11.12 -10.70
CA GLU A 109 3.90 11.35 -9.81
C GLU A 109 3.78 10.60 -8.48
N VAL A 110 2.59 10.59 -7.89
CA VAL A 110 2.36 10.00 -6.56
C VAL A 110 2.07 8.51 -6.65
N ASP A 111 1.08 8.09 -7.47
CA ASP A 111 0.60 6.71 -7.48
C ASP A 111 1.54 5.76 -8.24
N LEU A 112 2.18 6.23 -9.33
CA LEU A 112 3.05 5.40 -10.14
C LEU A 112 4.52 5.67 -9.88
N MET A 113 4.99 6.90 -10.09
CA MET A 113 6.42 7.23 -9.97
C MET A 113 6.92 7.13 -8.54
N GLY A 114 6.08 7.39 -7.53
CA GLY A 114 6.40 7.13 -6.13
C GLY A 114 6.79 5.66 -5.91
N ALA A 115 5.99 4.72 -6.43
CA ALA A 115 6.30 3.28 -6.34
C ALA A 115 7.57 2.91 -7.12
N VAL A 116 7.73 3.41 -8.35
CA VAL A 116 8.92 3.15 -9.19
C VAL A 116 10.20 3.60 -8.50
N ARG A 117 10.21 4.82 -7.95
CA ARG A 117 11.36 5.40 -7.24
C ARG A 117 11.67 4.66 -5.95
N MET A 118 10.66 4.33 -5.16
CA MET A 118 10.80 3.58 -3.92
C MET A 118 11.42 2.19 -4.16
N VAL A 119 10.89 1.44 -5.13
CA VAL A 119 11.43 0.13 -5.50
C VAL A 119 12.85 0.25 -6.00
N GLY A 120 13.13 1.20 -6.91
CA GLY A 120 14.48 1.41 -7.43
C GLY A 120 15.51 1.69 -6.34
N ALA A 121 15.18 2.54 -5.36
CA ALA A 121 16.06 2.86 -4.24
C ALA A 121 16.24 1.67 -3.26
N ALA A 122 15.21 0.81 -3.12
CA ALA A 122 15.25 -0.34 -2.22
C ALA A 122 15.97 -1.57 -2.82
N MET A 123 16.13 -1.64 -4.15
CA MET A 123 16.69 -2.82 -4.83
C MET A 123 18.01 -3.34 -4.23
N PRO A 124 19.01 -2.50 -3.91
CA PRO A 124 20.27 -2.99 -3.35
C PRO A 124 20.11 -3.72 -2.00
N TYR A 125 19.04 -3.42 -1.25
CA TYR A 125 18.70 -4.09 0.01
C TYR A 125 17.89 -5.36 -0.23
N LEU A 126 16.88 -5.29 -1.11
CA LEU A 126 16.03 -6.43 -1.47
C LEU A 126 16.85 -7.59 -2.07
N GLU A 127 17.85 -7.30 -2.89
CA GLU A 127 18.73 -8.32 -3.47
C GLU A 127 19.60 -9.05 -2.43
N ARG A 128 19.74 -8.51 -1.22
CA ARG A 128 20.44 -9.16 -0.10
C ARG A 128 19.50 -9.84 0.91
N SER A 129 18.20 -9.67 0.75
CA SER A 129 17.20 -10.28 1.62
C SER A 129 16.95 -11.74 1.23
N ASP A 130 16.75 -12.59 2.22
CA ASP A 130 16.36 -13.99 2.03
C ASP A 130 14.83 -14.18 1.87
N ALA A 131 14.05 -13.12 1.99
CA ALA A 131 12.59 -13.13 1.92
C ALA A 131 11.99 -11.86 1.30
N ALA A 132 12.65 -11.32 0.28
CA ALA A 132 12.27 -10.05 -0.33
C ALA A 132 10.85 -10.06 -0.90
N SER A 133 10.07 -9.02 -0.57
CA SER A 133 8.71 -8.83 -1.06
C SER A 133 8.41 -7.36 -1.38
N ILE A 134 7.95 -7.10 -2.58
CA ILE A 134 7.45 -5.82 -3.06
C ILE A 134 5.93 -5.91 -3.12
N ILE A 135 5.24 -4.97 -2.46
CA ILE A 135 3.78 -4.90 -2.46
C ILE A 135 3.35 -3.48 -2.83
N ALA A 136 2.39 -3.36 -3.75
CA ALA A 136 1.77 -2.07 -4.02
C ALA A 136 0.26 -2.14 -3.76
N VAL A 137 -0.28 -1.11 -3.11
CA VAL A 137 -1.71 -0.96 -2.89
C VAL A 137 -2.31 -0.24 -4.10
N SER A 138 -3.00 -1.02 -4.93
CA SER A 138 -3.74 -0.56 -6.09
C SER A 138 -5.20 -0.20 -5.70
N SER A 139 -6.17 -0.56 -6.52
CA SER A 139 -7.60 -0.38 -6.30
C SER A 139 -8.39 -1.28 -7.25
N VAL A 140 -9.64 -1.60 -6.90
CA VAL A 140 -10.60 -2.18 -7.86
C VAL A 140 -10.84 -1.25 -9.05
N SER A 141 -10.73 0.08 -8.88
CA SER A 141 -10.79 1.07 -9.97
C SER A 141 -9.69 0.91 -11.01
N GLY A 142 -8.59 0.22 -10.69
CA GLY A 142 -7.55 -0.17 -11.65
C GLY A 142 -7.90 -1.42 -12.47
N ARG A 143 -9.03 -2.06 -12.20
CA ARG A 143 -9.51 -3.27 -12.87
C ARG A 143 -10.84 -3.09 -13.58
N GLU A 144 -11.71 -2.31 -12.99
CA GLU A 144 -13.06 -2.07 -13.49
C GLU A 144 -13.29 -0.57 -13.69
N ILE A 145 -14.18 -0.24 -14.59
CA ILE A 145 -14.59 1.14 -14.82
C ILE A 145 -15.65 1.50 -13.77
N ASP A 146 -15.31 2.43 -12.93
CA ASP A 146 -16.18 2.98 -11.89
C ASP A 146 -16.15 4.52 -11.87
N PHE A 147 -16.63 5.15 -10.81
CA PHE A 147 -16.66 6.61 -10.67
C PHE A 147 -15.25 7.24 -10.63
N ALA A 148 -14.20 6.46 -10.43
CA ALA A 148 -12.81 6.91 -10.39
C ALA A 148 -12.02 6.46 -11.65
N ALA A 149 -12.70 6.22 -12.78
CA ALA A 149 -12.13 5.69 -14.01
C ALA A 149 -11.08 6.60 -14.69
N GLY A 150 -11.00 7.87 -14.33
CA GLY A 150 -10.06 8.85 -14.88
C GLY A 150 -8.59 8.60 -14.44
N PRO A 151 -7.84 9.65 -14.08
CA PRO A 151 -6.42 9.55 -13.76
C PRO A 151 -6.11 8.54 -12.65
N TYR A 152 -6.95 8.49 -11.61
CA TYR A 152 -6.77 7.55 -10.51
C TYR A 152 -6.82 6.09 -10.98
N GLY A 153 -7.92 5.68 -11.63
CA GLY A 153 -8.10 4.29 -12.10
C GLY A 153 -7.03 3.89 -13.10
N ALA A 154 -6.69 4.78 -14.06
CA ALA A 154 -5.65 4.53 -15.04
C ALA A 154 -4.27 4.29 -14.39
N MET A 155 -3.87 5.11 -13.39
CA MET A 155 -2.59 4.92 -12.70
C MET A 155 -2.60 3.68 -11.80
N LYS A 156 -3.74 3.33 -11.19
CA LYS A 156 -3.88 2.07 -10.45
C LYS A 156 -3.77 0.83 -11.34
N ALA A 157 -4.27 0.89 -12.57
CA ALA A 157 -4.07 -0.16 -13.58
C ALA A 157 -2.59 -0.25 -14.02
N ALA A 158 -1.95 0.90 -14.28
CA ALA A 158 -0.53 0.97 -14.62
C ALA A 158 0.36 0.39 -13.50
N LEU A 159 0.01 0.66 -12.23
CA LEU A 159 0.71 0.13 -11.07
C LEU A 159 0.63 -1.41 -11.00
N VAL A 160 -0.55 -2.00 -11.27
CA VAL A 160 -0.70 -3.47 -11.35
C VAL A 160 0.22 -4.03 -12.43
N HIS A 161 0.20 -3.45 -13.63
CA HIS A 161 1.04 -3.91 -14.74
C HIS A 161 2.54 -3.81 -14.41
N TYR A 162 2.96 -2.68 -13.82
CA TYR A 162 4.34 -2.46 -13.39
C TYR A 162 4.81 -3.55 -12.40
N VAL A 163 4.01 -3.82 -11.38
CA VAL A 163 4.36 -4.80 -10.33
C VAL A 163 4.38 -6.23 -10.87
N GLN A 164 3.48 -6.58 -11.81
CA GLN A 164 3.54 -7.87 -12.49
C GLN A 164 4.80 -8.01 -13.34
N GLY A 165 5.23 -6.93 -14.00
CA GLY A 165 6.51 -6.89 -14.72
C GLY A 165 7.70 -7.12 -13.79
N LEU A 166 7.70 -6.49 -12.61
CA LEU A 166 8.72 -6.72 -11.57
C LEU A 166 8.74 -8.19 -11.10
N ALA A 167 7.58 -8.79 -10.88
CA ALA A 167 7.48 -10.19 -10.47
C ALA A 167 8.19 -11.13 -11.44
N HIS A 168 7.94 -10.94 -12.74
CA HIS A 168 8.58 -11.73 -13.78
C HIS A 168 10.11 -11.49 -13.83
N GLN A 169 10.53 -10.23 -13.79
CA GLN A 169 11.95 -9.85 -13.90
C GLN A 169 12.79 -10.28 -12.69
N LEU A 170 12.19 -10.28 -11.50
CA LEU A 170 12.89 -10.46 -10.24
C LEU A 170 12.75 -11.87 -9.64
N ALA A 171 11.90 -12.72 -10.20
CA ALA A 171 11.67 -14.08 -9.72
C ALA A 171 12.96 -14.90 -9.62
N GLY A 172 13.85 -14.79 -10.60
CA GLY A 172 15.15 -15.47 -10.61
C GLY A 172 16.13 -14.99 -9.52
N LYS A 173 15.85 -13.83 -8.89
CA LYS A 173 16.58 -13.28 -7.75
C LYS A 173 15.93 -13.61 -6.40
N GLY A 174 14.82 -14.37 -6.39
CA GLY A 174 14.07 -14.69 -5.18
C GLY A 174 13.24 -13.51 -4.62
N ILE A 175 13.05 -12.44 -5.39
CA ILE A 175 12.26 -11.27 -4.99
C ILE A 175 10.83 -11.44 -5.54
N ARG A 176 9.84 -11.42 -4.66
CA ARG A 176 8.43 -11.47 -5.03
C ARG A 176 7.86 -10.06 -5.20
N ALA A 177 6.91 -9.89 -6.10
CA ALA A 177 6.21 -8.63 -6.27
C ALA A 177 4.72 -8.89 -6.54
N ASN A 178 3.85 -8.22 -5.77
CA ASN A 178 2.40 -8.42 -5.81
C ASN A 178 1.67 -7.10 -5.60
N THR A 179 0.41 -7.04 -6.01
CA THR A 179 -0.49 -5.93 -5.69
C THR A 179 -1.64 -6.40 -4.82
N VAL A 180 -2.13 -5.51 -3.97
CA VAL A 180 -3.43 -5.62 -3.30
C VAL A 180 -4.35 -4.59 -3.93
N SER A 181 -5.55 -5.00 -4.35
CA SER A 181 -6.59 -4.11 -4.89
C SER A 181 -7.78 -4.04 -3.91
N PRO A 182 -7.81 -3.04 -3.02
CA PRO A 182 -8.96 -2.82 -2.14
C PRO A 182 -10.22 -2.46 -2.91
N GLY A 183 -11.37 -2.95 -2.42
CA GLY A 183 -12.66 -2.36 -2.70
C GLY A 183 -12.93 -1.12 -1.84
N ASN A 184 -14.21 -0.73 -1.74
CA ASN A 184 -14.62 0.37 -0.88
C ASN A 184 -14.23 0.10 0.57
N THR A 185 -13.33 0.91 1.11
CA THR A 185 -12.78 0.75 2.46
C THR A 185 -13.13 1.96 3.32
N PHE A 186 -13.85 1.74 4.41
CA PHE A 186 -14.31 2.80 5.30
C PHE A 186 -13.38 2.96 6.51
N PHE A 187 -13.02 4.19 6.81
CA PHE A 187 -12.39 4.61 8.06
C PHE A 187 -12.67 6.08 8.33
N THR A 188 -12.67 6.49 9.59
CA THR A 188 -12.92 7.87 10.01
C THR A 188 -11.88 8.83 9.42
N GLY A 189 -12.33 9.92 8.81
CA GLY A 189 -11.49 10.88 8.09
C GLY A 189 -11.07 10.43 6.68
N GLY A 190 -11.50 9.25 6.24
CA GLY A 190 -11.27 8.74 4.89
C GLY A 190 -12.24 9.28 3.84
N VAL A 191 -12.01 8.91 2.59
CA VAL A 191 -12.86 9.36 1.46
C VAL A 191 -14.32 8.95 1.65
N TRP A 192 -14.59 7.72 2.05
CA TRP A 192 -15.96 7.24 2.24
C TRP A 192 -16.66 7.86 3.46
N ASP A 193 -15.92 8.24 4.50
CA ASP A 193 -16.45 9.01 5.62
C ASP A 193 -16.85 10.44 5.18
N GLN A 194 -16.00 11.10 4.38
CA GLN A 194 -16.30 12.40 3.79
C GLN A 194 -17.51 12.34 2.85
N ILE A 195 -17.60 11.32 2.00
CA ILE A 195 -18.73 11.09 1.11
C ILE A 195 -19.99 10.80 1.93
N GLN A 196 -19.93 10.00 3.00
CA GLN A 196 -21.06 9.74 3.87
C GLN A 196 -21.65 11.03 4.47
N GLN A 197 -20.79 11.98 4.81
CA GLN A 197 -21.20 13.28 5.39
C GLN A 197 -21.65 14.27 4.32
N GLY A 198 -20.96 14.33 3.17
CA GLY A 198 -21.21 15.33 2.12
C GLY A 198 -22.22 14.90 1.05
N ASP A 199 -22.30 13.62 0.74
CA ASP A 199 -23.23 13.02 -0.23
C ASP A 199 -23.70 11.63 0.23
N PRO A 200 -24.66 11.59 1.19
CA PRO A 200 -25.20 10.33 1.71
C PRO A 200 -25.87 9.45 0.65
N ALA A 201 -26.36 10.04 -0.45
CA ALA A 201 -26.98 9.28 -1.53
C ALA A 201 -25.96 8.50 -2.33
N LEU A 202 -24.82 9.10 -2.66
CA LEU A 202 -23.68 8.42 -3.28
C LEU A 202 -23.13 7.33 -2.35
N TYR A 203 -23.00 7.62 -1.06
CA TYR A 203 -22.56 6.63 -0.07
C TYR A 203 -23.49 5.40 -0.04
N ALA A 204 -24.81 5.63 0.05
CA ALA A 204 -25.81 4.55 0.06
C ALA A 204 -25.77 3.73 -1.24
N THR A 205 -25.57 4.37 -2.40
CA THR A 205 -25.43 3.71 -3.69
C THR A 205 -24.19 2.80 -3.70
N ALA A 206 -23.04 3.33 -3.30
CA ALA A 206 -21.79 2.57 -3.25
C ALA A 206 -21.86 1.40 -2.25
N LEU A 207 -22.50 1.60 -1.10
CA LEU A 207 -22.73 0.54 -0.12
C LEU A 207 -23.64 -0.56 -0.68
N GLY A 208 -24.68 -0.20 -1.41
CA GLY A 208 -25.61 -1.13 -2.05
C GLY A 208 -24.98 -1.98 -3.17
N LEU A 209 -23.86 -1.54 -3.74
CA LEU A 209 -23.13 -2.34 -4.72
C LEU A 209 -22.36 -3.51 -4.10
N ASN A 210 -22.00 -3.41 -2.82
CA ASN A 210 -21.26 -4.46 -2.14
C ASN A 210 -22.22 -5.54 -1.59
N PRO A 211 -22.12 -6.80 -2.07
CA PRO A 211 -23.05 -7.86 -1.66
C PRO A 211 -22.92 -8.25 -0.18
N THR A 212 -21.83 -7.87 0.50
CA THR A 212 -21.66 -8.10 1.94
C THR A 212 -22.47 -7.12 2.79
N GLY A 213 -23.06 -6.08 2.19
CA GLY A 213 -23.81 -5.03 2.89
C GLY A 213 -22.97 -4.08 3.71
N ARG A 214 -21.63 -4.13 3.56
CA ARG A 214 -20.67 -3.23 4.22
C ARG A 214 -19.47 -2.92 3.35
N MET A 215 -18.76 -1.86 3.66
CA MET A 215 -17.42 -1.60 3.14
C MET A 215 -16.39 -2.41 3.92
N GLY A 216 -15.22 -2.62 3.34
CA GLY A 216 -14.07 -3.21 4.01
C GLY A 216 -13.49 -2.26 5.07
N THR A 217 -12.66 -2.81 5.95
CA THR A 217 -11.88 -2.06 6.94
C THR A 217 -10.41 -1.98 6.53
N PRO A 218 -9.66 -0.98 6.99
CA PRO A 218 -8.21 -0.93 6.78
C PRO A 218 -7.47 -2.20 7.22
N GLN A 219 -7.91 -2.83 8.32
CA GLN A 219 -7.30 -4.03 8.87
C GLN A 219 -7.46 -5.25 7.95
N GLU A 220 -8.60 -5.37 7.25
CA GLU A 220 -8.80 -6.44 6.25
C GLU A 220 -7.82 -6.30 5.09
N MET A 221 -7.55 -5.06 4.64
CA MET A 221 -6.54 -4.77 3.62
C MET A 221 -5.12 -5.05 4.12
N ALA A 222 -4.82 -4.63 5.35
CA ALA A 222 -3.51 -4.82 5.99
C ALA A 222 -3.18 -6.31 6.18
N THR A 223 -4.17 -7.14 6.52
CA THR A 223 -4.00 -8.60 6.65
C THR A 223 -3.58 -9.24 5.32
N ALA A 224 -4.16 -8.81 4.20
CA ALA A 224 -3.77 -9.27 2.87
C ALA A 224 -2.33 -8.83 2.52
N VAL A 225 -1.95 -7.60 2.87
CA VAL A 225 -0.58 -7.11 2.70
C VAL A 225 0.40 -7.91 3.56
N ALA A 226 0.09 -8.19 4.83
CA ALA A 226 0.94 -8.98 5.73
C ALA A 226 1.13 -10.41 5.21
N PHE A 227 0.09 -11.05 4.66
CA PHE A 227 0.23 -12.35 3.99
C PHE A 227 1.20 -12.29 2.82
N LEU A 228 1.09 -11.30 1.93
CA LEU A 228 1.99 -11.14 0.79
C LEU A 228 3.42 -10.75 1.20
N ALA A 229 3.58 -10.02 2.32
CA ALA A 229 4.88 -9.71 2.91
C ALA A 229 5.59 -10.96 3.48
N SER A 230 4.80 -11.91 3.96
CA SER A 230 5.27 -13.10 4.67
C SER A 230 6.08 -14.05 3.80
N PRO A 231 7.17 -14.67 4.32
CA PRO A 231 7.83 -15.80 3.68
C PRO A 231 6.90 -17.00 3.40
N ARG A 232 5.76 -17.08 4.11
CA ARG A 232 4.75 -18.14 3.88
C ARG A 232 4.07 -18.02 2.51
N SER A 233 4.09 -16.84 1.90
CA SER A 233 3.62 -16.62 0.52
C SER A 233 4.74 -16.79 -0.52
N SER A 234 5.73 -17.64 -0.25
CA SER A 234 6.97 -17.79 -1.05
C SER A 234 6.74 -18.12 -2.52
N PHE A 235 5.61 -18.73 -2.87
CA PHE A 235 5.27 -19.06 -4.27
C PHE A 235 4.18 -18.13 -4.86
N THR A 236 3.84 -17.04 -4.15
CA THR A 236 2.89 -16.02 -4.61
C THR A 236 3.67 -14.81 -5.13
N SER A 237 3.75 -14.68 -6.45
CA SER A 237 4.39 -13.54 -7.12
C SER A 237 3.67 -13.24 -8.43
N GLY A 238 3.49 -11.96 -8.76
CA GLY A 238 2.74 -11.51 -9.94
C GLY A 238 1.22 -11.52 -9.73
N THR A 239 0.72 -11.72 -8.51
CA THR A 239 -0.74 -11.67 -8.29
C THR A 239 -1.22 -10.24 -8.04
N ASN A 240 -2.45 -9.99 -8.45
CA ASN A 240 -3.25 -8.86 -7.98
C ASN A 240 -4.32 -9.40 -7.05
N LEU A 241 -4.07 -9.37 -5.74
CA LEU A 241 -4.99 -9.86 -4.73
C LEU A 241 -6.10 -8.84 -4.50
N VAL A 242 -7.30 -9.16 -4.98
CA VAL A 242 -8.48 -8.32 -4.78
C VAL A 242 -9.09 -8.59 -3.41
N VAL A 243 -9.31 -7.52 -2.64
CA VAL A 243 -9.89 -7.56 -1.29
C VAL A 243 -11.05 -6.59 -1.25
N ASP A 244 -12.22 -7.02 -1.71
CA ASP A 244 -13.34 -6.12 -2.02
C ASP A 244 -14.73 -6.62 -1.55
N GLY A 245 -14.79 -7.78 -0.88
CA GLY A 245 -16.06 -8.36 -0.45
C GLY A 245 -16.98 -8.75 -1.61
N ALA A 246 -16.41 -9.14 -2.75
CA ALA A 246 -17.10 -9.48 -4.00
C ALA A 246 -17.83 -8.27 -4.64
N LEU A 247 -17.34 -7.05 -4.41
CA LEU A 247 -17.84 -5.83 -5.05
C LEU A 247 -17.69 -5.91 -6.56
N THR A 248 -16.52 -6.32 -7.05
CA THR A 248 -16.26 -6.50 -8.49
C THR A 248 -16.83 -7.81 -9.00
N ARG A 249 -17.42 -7.79 -10.21
CA ARG A 249 -18.15 -8.93 -10.79
C ARG A 249 -17.34 -9.70 -11.82
N GLY A 250 -16.17 -9.21 -12.19
CA GLY A 250 -15.29 -9.85 -13.18
C GLY A 250 -14.67 -11.14 -12.63
N VAL A 251 -14.55 -12.13 -13.48
CA VAL A 251 -13.74 -13.31 -13.20
C VAL A 251 -12.28 -12.90 -13.19
N GLN A 252 -11.56 -13.28 -12.15
CA GLN A 252 -10.12 -13.02 -12.05
C GLN A 252 -9.36 -14.14 -12.77
N LEU A 253 -9.09 -13.91 -14.06
CA LEU A 253 -8.30 -14.80 -14.89
C LEU A 253 -6.86 -14.37 -14.96
#